data_bfe330d63d36d47c62bff625f35adf37
#
_entry.id   bfe330d63d36d47c62bff625f35adf37
#
_cell.length_a   1.000
_cell.length_b   1.000
_cell.length_c   1.000
_cell.angle_alpha   90.00
_cell.angle_beta   90.00
_cell.angle_gamma   90.00
#
_symmetry.space_group_name_H-M   'P 1'
#
loop_
_entity.id
_entity.type
_entity.pdbx_description
1 polymer ?
#
loop_
_entity_poly.entity_id
_entity_poly.type
_entity_poly.pdbx_seq_one_letter_code
_entity_poly.pdbx_strand_id
1 'polypeptide(L)'
;MLNHILTSFAHFTALPFGKLKNIPEDCKAKVFDFWCLVGWFTGGSMAIVYILASRLVSHPVALMLAIAARIAVTAGREEKGLKTLSAKAGIDGSIVLIVYILLMFITLKELPSIWLPWLMISGDCLSIYCASFSVDILKPDSDGTDRYDKKSAATIIAGTLFGFAPLLLTLPEMFWIVGFAPIITSALLLCIMSMRQHRFCNGNEGAIFLISELTFYIAAHSLIFTNSLQQHL
;
A
#
# COMPACT_ATOMS: atom_id res chain seq x y z
N MET A 1 1.83 -21.53 -9.82
CA MET A 1 0.93 -20.54 -9.22
C MET A 1 1.09 -20.43 -7.70
N LEU A 2 0.89 -21.48 -6.91
CA LEU A 2 1.03 -21.44 -5.45
C LEU A 2 2.41 -20.94 -5.00
N ASN A 3 3.50 -21.38 -5.63
CA ASN A 3 4.85 -20.94 -5.29
C ASN A 3 5.05 -19.43 -5.51
N HIS A 4 4.49 -18.85 -6.56
CA HIS A 4 4.57 -17.39 -6.82
C HIS A 4 3.81 -16.60 -5.76
N ILE A 5 2.61 -17.06 -5.34
CA ILE A 5 1.85 -16.44 -4.25
C ILE A 5 2.66 -16.49 -2.96
N LEU A 6 3.18 -17.66 -2.58
CA LEU A 6 4.00 -17.82 -1.38
C LEU A 6 5.26 -16.95 -1.41
N THR A 7 5.86 -16.77 -2.59
CA THR A 7 7.03 -15.89 -2.78
C THR A 7 6.66 -14.43 -2.50
N SER A 8 5.52 -13.96 -3.04
CA SER A 8 5.03 -12.60 -2.79
C SER A 8 4.77 -12.37 -1.29
N PHE A 9 4.10 -13.31 -0.62
CA PHE A 9 3.88 -13.21 0.81
C PHE A 9 5.18 -13.26 1.63
N ALA A 10 6.11 -14.16 1.29
CA ALA A 10 7.41 -14.25 1.97
C ALA A 10 8.26 -12.99 1.77
N HIS A 11 8.11 -12.31 0.64
CA HIS A 11 8.84 -11.09 0.33
C HIS A 11 8.25 -9.86 1.04
N PHE A 12 6.92 -9.69 1.03
CA PHE A 12 6.26 -8.47 1.51
C PHE A 12 5.72 -8.56 2.94
N THR A 13 5.76 -9.74 3.57
CA THR A 13 5.30 -9.92 4.96
C THR A 13 6.39 -10.50 5.85
N ALA A 14 6.23 -10.33 7.17
CA ALA A 14 7.09 -10.95 8.18
C ALA A 14 6.83 -12.45 8.33
N LEU A 15 5.87 -13.01 7.61
CA LEU A 15 5.47 -14.41 7.76
C LEU A 15 6.55 -15.35 7.22
N PRO A 16 6.88 -16.42 7.93
CA PRO A 16 8.02 -17.29 7.61
C PRO A 16 7.75 -18.27 6.46
N PHE A 17 6.99 -17.88 5.44
CA PHE A 17 6.65 -18.73 4.30
C PHE A 17 7.88 -19.19 3.52
N GLY A 18 8.93 -18.37 3.45
CA GLY A 18 10.19 -18.73 2.80
C GLY A 18 10.96 -19.86 3.50
N LYS A 19 10.69 -20.10 4.80
CA LYS A 19 11.27 -21.21 5.56
C LYS A 19 10.49 -22.53 5.41
N LEU A 20 9.23 -22.43 4.98
CA LEU A 20 8.34 -23.59 4.84
C LEU A 20 8.58 -24.36 3.53
N LYS A 21 9.18 -23.75 2.53
CA LYS A 21 9.41 -24.36 1.23
C LYS A 21 10.65 -23.74 0.56
N ASN A 22 11.49 -24.59 -0.06
CA ASN A 22 12.55 -24.11 -0.95
C ASN A 22 11.90 -23.47 -2.17
N ILE A 23 11.91 -22.13 -2.24
CA ILE A 23 11.31 -21.37 -3.32
C ILE A 23 12.32 -21.30 -4.47
N PRO A 24 11.96 -21.78 -5.69
CA PRO A 24 12.83 -21.66 -6.87
C PRO A 24 13.15 -20.20 -7.17
N GLU A 25 14.37 -19.94 -7.68
CA GLU A 25 14.82 -18.57 -8.00
C GLU A 25 13.95 -17.89 -9.05
N ASP A 26 13.45 -18.65 -10.02
CA ASP A 26 12.53 -18.16 -11.05
C ASP A 26 11.24 -17.52 -10.46
N CYS A 27 10.83 -17.96 -9.25
CA CYS A 27 9.68 -17.37 -8.58
C CYS A 27 10.00 -16.00 -7.96
N LYS A 28 11.25 -15.72 -7.65
CA LYS A 28 11.68 -14.44 -7.07
C LYS A 28 11.57 -13.30 -8.09
N ALA A 29 11.82 -13.58 -9.38
CA ALA A 29 11.69 -12.61 -10.45
C ALA A 29 10.25 -12.10 -10.63
N LYS A 30 9.24 -12.90 -10.22
CA LYS A 30 7.81 -12.62 -10.36
C LYS A 30 7.12 -12.27 -9.04
N VAL A 31 7.86 -11.77 -8.07
CA VAL A 31 7.34 -11.48 -6.72
C VAL A 31 6.22 -10.42 -6.71
N PHE A 32 6.23 -9.50 -7.68
CA PHE A 32 5.22 -8.45 -7.79
C PHE A 32 3.92 -8.89 -8.46
N ASP A 33 3.87 -10.08 -9.05
CA ASP A 33 2.69 -10.57 -9.78
C ASP A 33 1.47 -10.75 -8.86
N PHE A 34 1.71 -11.14 -7.62
CA PHE A 34 0.65 -11.39 -6.63
C PHE A 34 0.68 -10.41 -5.45
N TRP A 35 1.35 -9.27 -5.60
CA TRP A 35 1.46 -8.31 -4.51
C TRP A 35 0.10 -7.72 -4.12
N CYS A 36 -0.84 -7.59 -5.06
CA CYS A 36 -2.22 -7.18 -4.74
C CYS A 36 -2.92 -8.11 -3.74
N LEU A 37 -2.64 -9.43 -3.78
CA LEU A 37 -3.17 -10.37 -2.78
C LEU A 37 -2.56 -10.13 -1.39
N VAL A 38 -1.31 -9.69 -1.34
CA VAL A 38 -0.70 -9.27 -0.07
C VAL A 38 -1.43 -8.07 0.50
N GLY A 39 -1.88 -7.12 -0.33
CA GLY A 39 -2.70 -5.99 0.09
C GLY A 39 -4.02 -6.38 0.77
N TRP A 40 -4.69 -7.41 0.26
CA TRP A 40 -5.86 -7.97 0.95
C TRP A 40 -5.53 -8.48 2.35
N PHE A 41 -4.36 -9.08 2.50
CA PHE A 41 -3.91 -9.63 3.78
C PHE A 41 -3.46 -8.51 4.74
N THR A 42 -2.67 -7.54 4.28
CA THR A 42 -2.16 -6.44 5.12
C THR A 42 -3.28 -5.48 5.52
N GLY A 43 -4.08 -5.01 4.57
CA GLY A 43 -5.27 -4.20 4.83
C GLY A 43 -6.33 -4.95 5.63
N GLY A 44 -6.53 -6.25 5.34
CA GLY A 44 -7.42 -7.13 6.11
C GLY A 44 -6.96 -7.31 7.56
N SER A 45 -5.65 -7.48 7.80
CA SER A 45 -5.11 -7.55 9.17
C SER A 45 -5.32 -6.26 9.95
N MET A 46 -5.11 -5.12 9.28
CA MET A 46 -5.38 -3.79 9.85
C MET A 46 -6.87 -3.64 10.21
N ALA A 47 -7.77 -4.01 9.29
CA ALA A 47 -9.22 -3.95 9.50
C ALA A 47 -9.69 -4.87 10.64
N ILE A 48 -9.20 -6.11 10.70
CA ILE A 48 -9.55 -7.07 11.76
C ILE A 48 -9.08 -6.55 13.12
N VAL A 49 -7.84 -6.07 13.22
CA VAL A 49 -7.32 -5.52 14.49
C VAL A 49 -8.14 -4.30 14.90
N TYR A 50 -8.50 -3.41 13.98
CA TYR A 50 -9.37 -2.28 14.26
C TYR A 50 -10.74 -2.73 14.81
N ILE A 51 -11.41 -3.68 14.14
CA ILE A 51 -12.74 -4.18 14.56
C ILE A 51 -12.68 -4.80 15.96
N LEU A 52 -11.67 -5.63 16.23
CA LEU A 52 -11.52 -6.30 17.53
C LEU A 52 -11.15 -5.29 18.62
N ALA A 53 -10.18 -4.42 18.37
CA ALA A 53 -9.71 -3.44 19.32
C ALA A 53 -10.80 -2.40 19.66
N SER A 54 -11.59 -1.96 18.67
CA SER A 54 -12.66 -0.98 18.88
C SER A 54 -13.76 -1.43 19.85
N ARG A 55 -13.83 -2.73 20.15
CA ARG A 55 -14.72 -3.28 21.18
C ARG A 55 -14.16 -3.22 22.61
N LEU A 56 -12.84 -3.02 22.73
CA LEU A 56 -12.12 -3.08 23.99
C LEU A 56 -11.53 -1.74 24.42
N VAL A 57 -11.18 -0.91 23.47
CA VAL A 57 -10.53 0.38 23.70
C VAL A 57 -11.19 1.50 22.89
N SER A 58 -10.83 2.74 23.19
CA SER A 58 -11.36 3.91 22.45
C SER A 58 -10.94 3.89 20.97
N HIS A 59 -11.77 4.49 20.12
CA HIS A 59 -11.56 4.58 18.67
C HIS A 59 -10.13 5.02 18.27
N PRO A 60 -9.52 6.08 18.85
CA PRO A 60 -8.15 6.47 18.50
C PRO A 60 -7.11 5.41 18.84
N VAL A 61 -7.28 4.71 19.96
CA VAL A 61 -6.36 3.63 20.38
C VAL A 61 -6.51 2.43 19.45
N ALA A 62 -7.73 2.05 19.08
CA ALA A 62 -7.99 0.98 18.14
C ALA A 62 -7.34 1.24 16.77
N LEU A 63 -7.37 2.51 16.29
CA LEU A 63 -6.69 2.92 15.07
C LEU A 63 -5.18 2.78 15.14
N MET A 64 -4.58 3.25 16.24
CA MET A 64 -3.12 3.11 16.43
C MET A 64 -2.69 1.65 16.47
N LEU A 65 -3.48 0.79 17.13
CA LEU A 65 -3.21 -0.66 17.13
C LEU A 65 -3.34 -1.28 15.74
N ALA A 66 -4.31 -0.83 14.95
CA ALA A 66 -4.48 -1.29 13.56
C ALA A 66 -3.29 -0.90 12.67
N ILE A 67 -2.83 0.36 12.76
CA ILE A 67 -1.64 0.84 12.04
C ILE A 67 -0.40 0.04 12.48
N ALA A 68 -0.22 -0.15 13.79
CA ALA A 68 0.89 -0.92 14.33
C ALA A 68 0.86 -2.39 13.87
N ALA A 69 -0.31 -3.01 13.79
CA ALA A 69 -0.48 -4.37 13.30
C ALA A 69 -0.04 -4.50 11.83
N ARG A 70 -0.42 -3.56 10.96
CA ARG A 70 0.04 -3.53 9.57
C ARG A 70 1.57 -3.45 9.49
N ILE A 71 2.18 -2.50 10.21
CA ILE A 71 3.64 -2.34 10.25
C ILE A 71 4.33 -3.62 10.75
N ALA A 72 3.75 -4.29 11.75
CA ALA A 72 4.27 -5.55 12.26
C ALA A 72 4.17 -6.68 11.23
N VAL A 73 3.04 -6.78 10.51
CA VAL A 73 2.82 -7.80 9.47
C VAL A 73 3.78 -7.63 8.29
N THR A 74 4.11 -6.40 7.91
CA THR A 74 5.05 -6.10 6.81
C THR A 74 6.51 -6.02 7.29
N ALA A 75 6.77 -6.17 8.58
CA ALA A 75 8.08 -5.96 9.21
C ALA A 75 8.67 -4.56 8.93
N GLY A 76 7.82 -3.57 8.70
CA GLY A 76 8.22 -2.19 8.41
C GLY A 76 9.02 -2.03 7.10
N ARG A 77 8.77 -2.88 6.10
CA ARG A 77 9.52 -2.82 4.81
C ARG A 77 9.18 -1.57 4.02
N GLU A 78 7.91 -1.27 3.91
CA GLU A 78 7.41 -0.09 3.22
C GLU A 78 7.91 1.19 3.89
N GLU A 79 7.90 1.22 5.21
CA GLU A 79 8.42 2.32 6.03
C GLU A 79 9.93 2.53 5.83
N LYS A 80 10.70 1.44 5.70
CA LYS A 80 12.12 1.51 5.33
C LYS A 80 12.31 2.10 3.94
N GLY A 81 11.44 1.74 2.99
CA GLY A 81 11.41 2.31 1.65
C GLY A 81 11.23 3.82 1.66
N LEU A 82 10.23 4.32 2.40
CA LEU A 82 9.98 5.74 2.57
C LEU A 82 11.17 6.47 3.21
N LYS A 83 11.77 5.88 4.25
CA LYS A 83 12.98 6.40 4.89
C LYS A 83 14.15 6.52 3.92
N THR A 84 14.38 5.48 3.12
CA THR A 84 15.49 5.45 2.15
C THR A 84 15.29 6.49 1.05
N LEU A 85 14.08 6.62 0.52
CA LEU A 85 13.76 7.60 -0.50
C LEU A 85 13.92 9.04 0.03
N SER A 86 13.44 9.31 1.25
CA SER A 86 13.56 10.62 1.92
C SER A 86 15.01 11.00 2.15
N ALA A 87 15.84 10.06 2.61
CA ALA A 87 17.27 10.28 2.80
C ALA A 87 17.99 10.64 1.48
N LYS A 88 17.62 10.00 0.37
CA LYS A 88 18.13 10.36 -0.97
C LYS A 88 17.70 11.76 -1.42
N ALA A 89 16.57 12.24 -0.94
CA ALA A 89 16.10 13.61 -1.17
C ALA A 89 16.75 14.63 -0.20
N GLY A 90 17.63 14.20 0.69
CA GLY A 90 18.29 15.07 1.68
C GLY A 90 17.42 15.40 2.90
N ILE A 91 16.34 14.63 3.13
CA ILE A 91 15.41 14.83 4.25
C ILE A 91 15.58 13.69 5.25
N ASP A 92 15.55 13.97 6.54
CA ASP A 92 15.57 12.93 7.56
C ASP A 92 14.36 12.01 7.43
N GLY A 93 14.60 10.75 7.05
CA GLY A 93 13.56 9.77 6.80
C GLY A 93 12.77 9.40 8.06
N SER A 94 13.31 9.62 9.26
CA SER A 94 12.57 9.38 10.52
C SER A 94 11.52 10.46 10.74
N ILE A 95 11.83 11.71 10.43
CA ILE A 95 10.86 12.81 10.49
C ILE A 95 9.73 12.57 9.49
N VAL A 96 10.07 12.20 8.25
CA VAL A 96 9.05 11.91 7.21
C VAL A 96 8.14 10.77 7.63
N LEU A 97 8.69 9.72 8.23
CA LEU A 97 7.90 8.59 8.72
C LEU A 97 6.95 8.99 9.87
N ILE A 98 7.42 9.80 10.81
CA ILE A 98 6.58 10.31 11.90
C ILE A 98 5.44 11.14 11.33
N VAL A 99 5.73 12.04 10.40
CA VAL A 99 4.72 12.88 9.73
C VAL A 99 3.71 12.01 8.98
N TYR A 100 4.18 10.99 8.25
CA TYR A 100 3.31 10.03 7.57
C TYR A 100 2.34 9.34 8.53
N ILE A 101 2.86 8.77 9.63
CA ILE A 101 2.04 8.05 10.62
C ILE A 101 1.01 8.99 11.27
N LEU A 102 1.42 10.22 11.60
CA LEU A 102 0.52 11.21 12.18
C LEU A 102 -0.58 11.63 11.20
N LEU A 103 -0.24 11.90 9.94
CA LEU A 103 -1.22 12.25 8.92
C LEU A 103 -2.19 11.10 8.66
N MET A 104 -1.68 9.88 8.56
CA MET A 104 -2.49 8.67 8.40
C MET A 104 -3.47 8.51 9.57
N PHE A 105 -2.97 8.63 10.80
CA PHE A 105 -3.80 8.53 12.00
C PHE A 105 -4.89 9.60 12.06
N ILE A 106 -4.53 10.87 11.84
CA ILE A 106 -5.47 11.99 11.87
C ILE A 106 -6.55 11.80 10.79
N THR A 107 -6.14 11.45 9.58
CA THR A 107 -7.07 11.25 8.46
C THR A 107 -8.03 10.10 8.72
N LEU A 108 -7.52 8.94 9.18
CA LEU A 108 -8.36 7.78 9.50
C LEU A 108 -9.31 8.05 10.67
N LYS A 109 -8.90 8.84 11.66
CA LYS A 109 -9.71 9.18 12.83
C LYS A 109 -10.98 9.95 12.45
N GLU A 110 -10.92 10.78 11.42
CA GLU A 110 -12.05 11.60 10.96
C GLU A 110 -12.99 10.83 10.00
N LEU A 111 -12.61 9.64 9.55
CA LEU A 111 -13.42 8.80 8.68
C LEU A 111 -14.51 8.05 9.49
N PRO A 112 -15.73 7.86 8.93
CA PRO A 112 -16.79 7.11 9.60
C PRO A 112 -16.37 5.68 9.90
N SER A 113 -16.51 5.25 11.14
CA SER A 113 -16.08 3.93 11.63
C SER A 113 -16.73 2.75 10.89
N ILE A 114 -17.92 2.95 10.31
CA ILE A 114 -18.61 1.91 9.54
C ILE A 114 -17.90 1.57 8.22
N TRP A 115 -17.29 2.56 7.55
CA TRP A 115 -16.58 2.39 6.28
C TRP A 115 -15.10 2.09 6.46
N LEU A 116 -14.57 2.37 7.64
CA LEU A 116 -13.14 2.35 7.94
C LEU A 116 -12.47 1.00 7.63
N PRO A 117 -13.03 -0.17 8.03
CA PRO A 117 -12.41 -1.46 7.69
C PRO A 117 -12.28 -1.69 6.19
N TRP A 118 -13.30 -1.30 5.43
CA TRP A 118 -13.30 -1.45 3.97
C TRP A 118 -12.38 -0.45 3.29
N LEU A 119 -12.28 0.78 3.80
CA LEU A 119 -11.33 1.78 3.33
C LEU A 119 -9.89 1.32 3.59
N MET A 120 -9.58 0.69 4.73
CA MET A 120 -8.27 0.11 5.02
C MET A 120 -7.88 -0.96 4.00
N ILE A 121 -8.78 -1.90 3.69
CA ILE A 121 -8.53 -2.95 2.71
C ILE A 121 -8.37 -2.34 1.31
N SER A 122 -9.26 -1.42 0.92
CA SER A 122 -9.24 -0.79 -0.40
C SER A 122 -8.00 0.06 -0.61
N GLY A 123 -7.61 0.84 0.40
CA GLY A 123 -6.42 1.69 0.38
C GLY A 123 -5.14 0.86 0.17
N ASP A 124 -4.95 -0.19 0.96
CA ASP A 124 -3.80 -1.09 0.82
C ASP A 124 -3.77 -1.77 -0.56
N CYS A 125 -4.89 -2.39 -0.98
CA CYS A 125 -4.93 -3.14 -2.24
C CYS A 125 -4.64 -2.24 -3.44
N LEU A 126 -5.27 -1.07 -3.50
CA LEU A 126 -5.15 -0.16 -4.63
C LEU A 126 -3.77 0.50 -4.66
N SER A 127 -3.25 0.91 -3.51
CA SER A 127 -1.93 1.55 -3.43
C SER A 127 -0.79 0.58 -3.73
N ILE A 128 -0.89 -0.68 -3.26
CA ILE A 128 0.03 -1.76 -3.63
C ILE A 128 -0.03 -2.02 -5.14
N TYR A 129 -1.23 -2.09 -5.72
CA TYR A 129 -1.38 -2.27 -7.16
C TYR A 129 -0.66 -1.15 -7.92
N CYS A 130 -0.90 0.12 -7.55
CA CYS A 130 -0.24 1.27 -8.16
C CYS A 130 1.30 1.23 -7.99
N ALA A 131 1.78 0.94 -6.77
CA ALA A 131 3.20 0.85 -6.47
C ALA A 131 3.90 -0.27 -7.24
N SER A 132 3.20 -1.35 -7.54
CA SER A 132 3.73 -2.49 -8.26
C SER A 132 4.19 -2.18 -9.69
N PHE A 133 3.73 -1.07 -10.31
CA PHE A 133 4.20 -0.61 -11.63
C PHE A 133 5.60 0.02 -11.58
N SER A 134 6.16 0.28 -10.40
CA SER A 134 7.53 0.77 -10.26
C SER A 134 8.55 -0.13 -10.94
N VAL A 135 8.35 -1.44 -10.88
CA VAL A 135 9.22 -2.45 -11.50
C VAL A 135 9.17 -2.42 -13.03
N ASP A 136 7.99 -2.09 -13.60
CA ASP A 136 7.82 -2.05 -15.05
C ASP A 136 8.35 -0.75 -15.68
N ILE A 137 8.30 0.35 -14.92
CA ILE A 137 8.60 1.72 -15.40
C ILE A 137 10.04 2.12 -15.10
N LEU A 138 10.55 1.81 -13.91
CA LEU A 138 11.90 2.16 -13.50
C LEU A 138 12.91 1.13 -14.00
N LYS A 139 14.06 1.59 -14.50
CA LYS A 139 15.13 0.69 -14.95
C LYS A 139 15.77 0.00 -13.75
N PRO A 140 16.12 -1.30 -13.86
CA PRO A 140 16.81 -2.01 -12.79
C PRO A 140 18.18 -1.36 -12.48
N ASP A 141 18.59 -1.41 -11.22
CA ASP A 141 19.89 -0.89 -10.80
C ASP A 141 21.03 -1.74 -11.41
N SER A 142 22.18 -1.09 -11.67
CA SER A 142 23.32 -1.71 -12.34
C SER A 142 23.99 -2.82 -11.52
N ASP A 143 23.78 -2.85 -10.21
CA ASP A 143 24.41 -3.82 -9.30
C ASP A 143 23.72 -5.19 -9.28
N GLY A 144 22.65 -5.36 -10.07
CA GLY A 144 22.24 -6.63 -10.66
C GLY A 144 21.72 -7.75 -9.75
N THR A 145 21.51 -7.50 -8.46
CA THR A 145 21.13 -8.58 -7.53
C THR A 145 19.66 -8.96 -7.59
N ASP A 146 18.77 -8.06 -7.98
CA ASP A 146 17.33 -8.35 -8.04
C ASP A 146 16.77 -7.95 -9.42
N ARG A 147 16.78 -8.89 -10.37
CA ARG A 147 16.07 -8.73 -11.64
C ARG A 147 14.64 -9.18 -11.45
N TYR A 148 13.71 -8.23 -11.53
CA TYR A 148 12.28 -8.53 -11.58
C TYR A 148 11.81 -8.58 -13.04
N ASP A 149 10.97 -9.56 -13.36
CA ASP A 149 10.36 -9.68 -14.67
C ASP A 149 9.24 -8.66 -14.82
N LYS A 150 9.07 -8.16 -16.04
CA LYS A 150 7.90 -7.32 -16.38
C LYS A 150 6.62 -8.13 -16.26
N LYS A 151 5.57 -7.49 -15.78
CA LYS A 151 4.27 -8.12 -15.62
C LYS A 151 3.68 -8.54 -16.96
N SER A 152 3.09 -9.73 -16.98
CA SER A 152 2.29 -10.18 -18.12
C SER A 152 0.95 -9.43 -18.17
N ALA A 153 0.32 -9.37 -19.35
CA ALA A 153 -1.01 -8.80 -19.49
C ALA A 153 -2.04 -9.47 -18.56
N ALA A 154 -1.95 -10.79 -18.39
CA ALA A 154 -2.81 -11.52 -17.47
C ALA A 154 -2.62 -11.10 -16.01
N THR A 155 -1.38 -10.86 -15.59
CA THR A 155 -1.05 -10.35 -14.25
C THR A 155 -1.60 -8.94 -14.03
N ILE A 156 -1.51 -8.07 -15.04
CA ILE A 156 -2.06 -6.71 -14.98
C ILE A 156 -3.59 -6.77 -14.82
N ILE A 157 -4.28 -7.59 -15.63
CA ILE A 157 -5.74 -7.73 -15.54
C ILE A 157 -6.14 -8.28 -14.17
N ALA A 158 -5.49 -9.35 -13.70
CA ALA A 158 -5.76 -9.91 -12.38
C ALA A 158 -5.48 -8.90 -11.27
N GLY A 159 -4.35 -8.18 -11.33
CA GLY A 159 -4.00 -7.13 -10.39
C GLY A 159 -5.02 -6.00 -10.36
N THR A 160 -5.53 -5.57 -11.53
CA THR A 160 -6.59 -4.57 -11.62
C THR A 160 -7.87 -5.06 -10.93
N LEU A 161 -8.30 -6.28 -11.23
CA LEU A 161 -9.49 -6.86 -10.61
C LEU A 161 -9.34 -6.94 -9.08
N PHE A 162 -8.24 -7.51 -8.60
CA PHE A 162 -8.00 -7.64 -7.15
C PHE A 162 -7.72 -6.32 -6.46
N GLY A 163 -7.08 -5.36 -7.13
CA GLY A 163 -6.78 -4.04 -6.56
C GLY A 163 -8.03 -3.18 -6.38
N PHE A 164 -8.94 -3.21 -7.37
CA PHE A 164 -10.16 -2.41 -7.33
C PHE A 164 -11.35 -3.13 -6.67
N ALA A 165 -11.33 -4.46 -6.56
CA ALA A 165 -12.45 -5.23 -6.03
C ALA A 165 -12.93 -4.74 -4.64
N PRO A 166 -12.07 -4.47 -3.63
CA PRO A 166 -12.55 -4.00 -2.34
C PRO A 166 -13.28 -2.66 -2.46
N LEU A 167 -12.73 -1.73 -3.26
CA LEU A 167 -13.33 -0.41 -3.46
C LEU A 167 -14.72 -0.51 -4.11
N LEU A 168 -14.84 -1.31 -5.17
CA LEU A 168 -16.06 -1.38 -5.97
C LEU A 168 -17.16 -2.24 -5.33
N LEU A 169 -16.78 -3.28 -4.58
CA LEU A 169 -17.73 -4.25 -4.04
C LEU A 169 -18.23 -3.89 -2.64
N THR A 170 -17.45 -3.16 -1.84
CA THR A 170 -17.75 -2.98 -0.43
C THR A 170 -18.06 -1.55 -0.04
N LEU A 171 -17.66 -0.58 -0.86
CA LEU A 171 -17.87 0.84 -0.60
C LEU A 171 -18.98 1.43 -1.50
N PRO A 172 -19.74 2.41 -1.00
CA PRO A 172 -20.71 3.14 -1.81
C PRO A 172 -20.06 3.78 -3.04
N GLU A 173 -20.86 3.97 -4.10
CA GLU A 173 -20.40 4.53 -5.38
C GLU A 173 -19.66 5.87 -5.24
N MET A 174 -20.05 6.68 -4.26
CA MET A 174 -19.39 7.94 -3.99
C MET A 174 -17.88 7.79 -3.71
N PHE A 175 -17.43 6.65 -3.17
CA PHE A 175 -16.01 6.39 -2.91
C PHE A 175 -15.23 5.94 -4.14
N TRP A 176 -15.88 5.60 -5.25
CA TRP A 176 -15.17 5.12 -6.45
C TRP A 176 -14.21 6.19 -7.01
N ILE A 177 -14.60 7.46 -6.90
CA ILE A 177 -13.74 8.58 -7.33
C ILE A 177 -12.44 8.68 -6.52
N VAL A 178 -12.46 8.22 -5.27
CA VAL A 178 -11.27 8.21 -4.39
C VAL A 178 -10.16 7.32 -4.94
N GLY A 179 -10.53 6.27 -5.68
CA GLY A 179 -9.58 5.37 -6.32
C GLY A 179 -8.64 6.05 -7.33
N PHE A 180 -8.99 7.21 -7.86
CA PHE A 180 -8.11 7.97 -8.74
C PHE A 180 -6.94 8.63 -8.00
N ALA A 181 -7.06 8.93 -6.71
CA ALA A 181 -6.02 9.60 -5.94
C ALA A 181 -4.70 8.79 -5.90
N PRO A 182 -4.67 7.50 -5.52
CA PRO A 182 -3.45 6.71 -5.54
C PRO A 182 -2.89 6.50 -6.96
N ILE A 183 -3.76 6.42 -7.99
CA ILE A 183 -3.32 6.29 -9.39
C ILE A 183 -2.55 7.54 -9.82
N ILE A 184 -3.12 8.72 -9.60
CA ILE A 184 -2.50 9.99 -9.97
C ILE A 184 -1.20 10.18 -9.18
N THR A 185 -1.23 9.93 -7.87
CA THR A 185 -0.06 10.10 -7.01
C THR A 185 1.07 9.16 -7.39
N SER A 186 0.79 7.88 -7.61
CA SER A 186 1.80 6.91 -8.03
C SER A 186 2.38 7.26 -9.41
N ALA A 187 1.54 7.68 -10.36
CA ALA A 187 1.99 8.10 -11.68
C ALA A 187 2.91 9.32 -11.60
N LEU A 188 2.58 10.31 -10.78
CA LEU A 188 3.42 11.49 -10.54
C LEU A 188 4.75 11.11 -9.89
N LEU A 189 4.72 10.27 -8.85
CA LEU A 189 5.94 9.80 -8.18
C LEU A 189 6.84 9.01 -9.14
N LEU A 190 6.28 8.10 -9.92
CA LEU A 190 7.02 7.33 -10.91
C LEU A 190 7.62 8.23 -12.00
N CYS A 191 6.89 9.25 -12.46
CA CYS A 191 7.39 10.23 -13.40
C CYS A 191 8.58 11.00 -12.81
N ILE A 192 8.45 11.54 -11.60
CA ILE A 192 9.54 12.28 -10.92
C ILE A 192 10.75 11.37 -10.69
N MET A 193 10.55 10.13 -10.25
CA MET A 193 11.63 9.19 -10.01
C MET A 193 12.33 8.77 -11.29
N SER A 194 11.58 8.54 -12.37
CA SER A 194 12.13 8.24 -13.70
C SER A 194 12.97 9.40 -14.22
N MET A 195 12.56 10.65 -14.01
CA MET A 195 13.31 11.83 -14.43
C MET A 195 14.58 12.06 -13.61
N ARG A 196 14.55 11.77 -12.29
CA ARG A 196 15.68 12.06 -11.39
C ARG A 196 16.67 10.92 -11.22
N GLN A 197 16.19 9.71 -11.11
CA GLN A 197 17.01 8.55 -10.69
C GLN A 197 17.28 7.57 -11.82
N HIS A 198 16.45 7.51 -12.86
CA HIS A 198 16.51 6.56 -13.97
C HIS A 198 16.59 5.07 -13.57
N ARG A 199 16.63 4.72 -12.28
CA ARG A 199 16.86 3.37 -11.76
C ARG A 199 15.90 2.98 -10.67
N PHE A 200 15.48 1.71 -10.71
CA PHE A 200 14.77 1.05 -9.63
C PHE A 200 15.77 0.80 -8.49
N CYS A 201 15.48 1.31 -7.31
CA CYS A 201 16.21 0.96 -6.09
C CYS A 201 15.26 0.23 -5.16
N ASN A 202 15.72 -0.85 -4.53
CA ASN A 202 14.93 -1.57 -3.54
C ASN A 202 14.39 -0.62 -2.47
N GLY A 203 13.08 -0.68 -2.23
CA GLY A 203 12.36 0.19 -1.31
C GLY A 203 11.61 1.37 -1.96
N ASN A 204 11.86 1.69 -3.23
CA ASN A 204 11.09 2.74 -3.92
C ASN A 204 9.61 2.38 -4.00
N GLU A 205 9.30 1.10 -4.21
CA GLU A 205 7.94 0.57 -4.23
C GLU A 205 7.20 0.81 -2.92
N GLY A 206 7.88 0.61 -1.78
CA GLY A 206 7.31 0.87 -0.46
C GLY A 206 6.99 2.35 -0.23
N ALA A 207 7.87 3.25 -0.68
CA ALA A 207 7.61 4.68 -0.58
C ALA A 207 6.42 5.12 -1.46
N ILE A 208 6.33 4.61 -2.71
CA ILE A 208 5.21 4.88 -3.61
C ILE A 208 3.91 4.37 -3.00
N PHE A 209 3.94 3.15 -2.44
CA PHE A 209 2.80 2.56 -1.76
C PHE A 209 2.30 3.45 -0.61
N LEU A 210 3.15 3.81 0.35
CA LEU A 210 2.76 4.59 1.53
C LEU A 210 2.21 5.98 1.17
N ILE A 211 2.83 6.67 0.21
CA ILE A 211 2.36 7.99 -0.22
C ILE A 211 1.02 7.86 -0.97
N SER A 212 0.87 6.85 -1.82
CA SER A 212 -0.38 6.59 -2.55
C SER A 212 -1.52 6.21 -1.61
N GLU A 213 -1.23 5.39 -0.59
CA GLU A 213 -2.18 5.03 0.46
C GLU A 213 -2.65 6.25 1.26
N LEU A 214 -1.71 7.10 1.69
CA LEU A 214 -2.06 8.33 2.41
C LEU A 214 -2.95 9.23 1.56
N THR A 215 -2.66 9.39 0.26
CA THR A 215 -3.49 10.21 -0.62
C THR A 215 -4.88 9.62 -0.85
N PHE A 216 -5.01 8.28 -0.84
CA PHE A 216 -6.31 7.61 -0.84
C PHE A 216 -7.14 8.01 0.37
N TYR A 217 -6.58 7.94 1.59
CA TYR A 217 -7.31 8.32 2.80
C TYR A 217 -7.63 9.81 2.85
N ILE A 218 -6.71 10.69 2.43
CA ILE A 218 -6.95 12.13 2.34
C ILE A 218 -8.10 12.42 1.36
N ALA A 219 -8.14 11.75 0.21
CA ALA A 219 -9.21 11.91 -0.77
C ALA A 219 -10.56 11.42 -0.22
N ALA A 220 -10.57 10.28 0.49
CA ALA A 220 -11.76 9.77 1.16
C ALA A 220 -12.29 10.74 2.23
N HIS A 221 -11.39 11.29 3.04
CA HIS A 221 -11.73 12.30 4.04
C HIS A 221 -12.31 13.57 3.39
N SER A 222 -11.65 14.09 2.35
CA SER A 222 -12.10 15.29 1.64
C SER A 222 -13.48 15.11 1.02
N LEU A 223 -13.77 13.93 0.46
CA LEU A 223 -15.07 13.61 -0.10
C LEU A 223 -16.18 13.68 0.96
N ILE A 224 -15.95 13.06 2.13
CA ILE A 224 -16.93 13.04 3.23
C ILE A 224 -17.13 14.45 3.78
N PHE A 225 -16.05 15.20 3.98
CA PHE A 225 -16.11 16.57 4.48
C PHE A 225 -16.90 17.48 3.54
N THR A 226 -16.67 17.39 2.23
CA THR A 226 -17.41 18.18 1.23
C THR A 226 -18.90 17.85 1.22
N ASN A 227 -19.24 16.55 1.28
CA ASN A 227 -20.64 16.12 1.33
C ASN A 227 -21.36 16.58 2.62
N SER A 228 -20.66 16.60 3.75
CA SER A 228 -21.24 17.10 5.01
C SER A 228 -21.53 18.61 4.95
N LEU A 229 -20.67 19.40 4.33
CA LEU A 229 -20.91 20.84 4.14
C LEU A 229 -22.13 21.11 3.25
N GLN A 230 -22.33 20.33 2.20
CA GLN A 230 -23.47 20.49 1.30
C GLN A 230 -24.82 20.17 1.96
N GLN A 231 -24.84 19.34 3.01
CA GLN A 231 -26.06 19.02 3.75
C GLN A 231 -26.44 20.10 4.77
N HIS A 232 -25.56 21.05 5.07
CA HIS A 232 -25.78 22.15 6.01
C HIS A 232 -26.03 23.51 5.32
N LEU A 233 -25.97 23.56 3.99
CA LEU A 233 -26.34 24.72 3.16
C LEU A 233 -27.72 24.54 2.53
#